data_3e3a9bac75fe287e8ffbbb8fa4b962ea
#
_entry.id   3e3a9bac75fe287e8ffbbb8fa4b962ea
#
_cell.length_a   1.000
_cell.length_b   1.000
_cell.length_c   1.000
_cell.angle_alpha   90.00
_cell.angle_beta   90.00
_cell.angle_gamma   90.00
#
_symmetry.space_group_name_H-M   'P 1'
#
loop_
_entity.id
_entity.type
_entity.pdbx_description
1 polymer ?
#
loop_
_entity_poly.entity_id
_entity_poly.type
_entity_poly.pdbx_seq_one_letter_code
_entity_poly.pdbx_strand_id
1 'polypeptide(L)'
;MAWKASGKTDLPLTADDRDWDGDEAEDEIFKWAGWPDDKNAQKARQGFFAYNDSDGDEKQSYKLPFAVVEGGKLKAVPNGLHAVAVVLEGGRGGVDLPQSVVDDVRKKVKKYYDKMGEEVPW
;
A
#
# COMPACT_ATOMS: atom_id res chain seq x y z
N MET A 1 6.90 -14.35 13.67
CA MET A 1 6.42 -13.05 13.19
C MET A 1 7.07 -12.74 11.86
N ALA A 2 6.30 -12.58 10.80
CA ALA A 2 6.88 -12.40 9.49
C ALA A 2 6.19 -11.26 8.74
N TRP A 3 6.96 -10.23 8.44
CA TRP A 3 6.56 -9.21 7.49
C TRP A 3 6.73 -9.74 6.08
N LYS A 4 5.75 -9.47 5.23
CA LYS A 4 5.75 -9.90 3.83
C LYS A 4 5.34 -8.73 2.94
N ALA A 5 5.88 -8.72 1.73
CA ALA A 5 5.38 -7.80 0.70
C ALA A 5 3.98 -8.23 0.27
N SER A 6 3.13 -7.26 0.00
CA SER A 6 1.75 -7.50 -0.40
C SER A 6 1.33 -6.42 -1.41
N GLY A 7 0.03 -6.32 -1.64
CA GLY A 7 -0.50 -5.33 -2.55
C GLY A 7 -0.66 -5.88 -3.96
N LYS A 8 -1.78 -5.58 -4.58
CA LYS A 8 -1.98 -5.89 -5.99
C LYS A 8 -1.14 -4.96 -6.85
N THR A 9 -0.62 -5.47 -7.94
CA THR A 9 0.22 -4.71 -8.87
C THR A 9 -0.52 -4.30 -10.15
N ASP A 10 -1.80 -4.62 -10.23
CA ASP A 10 -2.62 -4.40 -11.42
C ASP A 10 -3.88 -3.57 -11.15
N LEU A 11 -3.91 -2.82 -10.04
CA LEU A 11 -5.05 -1.94 -9.76
C LEU A 11 -5.12 -0.81 -10.77
N PRO A 12 -6.34 -0.38 -11.16
CA PRO A 12 -6.49 0.83 -11.96
C PRO A 12 -5.93 2.03 -11.18
N LEU A 13 -5.43 3.01 -11.89
CA LEU A 13 -4.94 4.25 -11.28
C LEU A 13 -6.08 5.26 -11.15
N THR A 14 -6.04 6.07 -10.10
CA THR A 14 -6.89 7.26 -9.99
C THR A 14 -6.32 8.37 -10.87
N ALA A 15 -6.96 9.55 -10.87
CA ALA A 15 -6.41 10.72 -11.53
C ALA A 15 -5.04 11.08 -10.93
N ASP A 16 -4.13 11.61 -11.77
CA ASP A 16 -2.76 11.92 -11.36
C ASP A 16 -2.68 12.96 -10.25
N ASP A 17 -3.63 13.87 -10.22
CA ASP A 17 -3.67 14.99 -9.26
C ASP A 17 -4.52 14.71 -8.03
N ARG A 18 -4.99 13.47 -7.85
CA ARG A 18 -5.76 13.11 -6.66
C ARG A 18 -4.91 13.30 -5.41
N ASP A 19 -5.43 14.04 -4.44
CA ASP A 19 -4.79 14.24 -3.15
C ASP A 19 -4.56 12.90 -2.44
N TRP A 20 -3.48 12.84 -1.68
CA TRP A 20 -3.15 11.65 -0.90
C TRP A 20 -3.14 11.96 0.59
N ASP A 21 -3.97 11.24 1.34
CA ASP A 21 -3.98 11.21 2.79
C ASP A 21 -3.90 9.75 3.22
N GLY A 22 -2.73 9.35 3.72
CA GLY A 22 -2.47 7.96 4.08
C GLY A 22 -3.38 7.44 5.19
N ASP A 23 -3.68 8.27 6.17
CA ASP A 23 -4.55 7.88 7.29
C ASP A 23 -5.98 7.63 6.81
N GLU A 24 -6.49 8.51 5.98
CA GLU A 24 -7.82 8.37 5.38
C GLU A 24 -7.88 7.14 4.47
N ALA A 25 -6.85 6.92 3.67
CA ALA A 25 -6.76 5.76 2.79
C ALA A 25 -6.77 4.45 3.58
N GLU A 26 -6.02 4.38 4.69
CA GLU A 26 -6.04 3.21 5.57
C GLU A 26 -7.45 2.92 6.08
N ASP A 27 -8.15 3.94 6.57
CA ASP A 27 -9.51 3.78 7.09
C ASP A 27 -10.46 3.25 6.01
N GLU A 28 -10.37 3.78 4.79
CA GLU A 28 -11.19 3.33 3.67
C GLU A 28 -10.91 1.87 3.32
N ILE A 29 -9.64 1.48 3.27
CA ILE A 29 -9.26 0.10 2.95
C ILE A 29 -9.80 -0.87 4.01
N PHE A 30 -9.64 -0.53 5.30
CA PHE A 30 -10.13 -1.40 6.38
C PHE A 30 -11.64 -1.52 6.37
N LYS A 31 -12.37 -0.42 6.17
CA LYS A 31 -13.84 -0.49 6.06
C LYS A 31 -14.27 -1.36 4.88
N TRP A 32 -13.64 -1.18 3.74
CA TRP A 32 -13.91 -1.97 2.55
C TRP A 32 -13.63 -3.46 2.80
N ALA A 33 -12.60 -3.77 3.61
CA ALA A 33 -12.22 -5.13 3.95
C ALA A 33 -13.02 -5.72 5.13
N GLY A 34 -14.00 -4.99 5.67
CA GLY A 34 -14.95 -5.50 6.67
C GLY A 34 -14.67 -5.12 8.11
N TRP A 35 -13.63 -4.33 8.40
CA TRP A 35 -13.38 -3.88 9.77
C TRP A 35 -14.52 -3.00 10.27
N PRO A 36 -14.88 -3.07 11.55
CA PRO A 36 -14.32 -3.94 12.60
C PRO A 36 -15.02 -5.29 12.74
N ASP A 37 -16.14 -5.53 12.06
CA ASP A 37 -17.02 -6.66 12.37
C ASP A 37 -16.66 -7.94 11.64
N ASP A 38 -16.20 -7.85 10.40
CA ASP A 38 -15.96 -9.01 9.52
C ASP A 38 -14.62 -8.84 8.80
N LYS A 39 -13.54 -8.83 9.57
CA LYS A 39 -12.20 -8.52 9.10
C LYS A 39 -11.69 -9.51 8.07
N ASN A 40 -11.50 -9.06 6.84
CA ASN A 40 -10.96 -9.86 5.75
C ASN A 40 -9.53 -9.42 5.43
N ALA A 41 -8.56 -10.12 6.01
CA ALA A 41 -7.14 -9.80 5.83
C ALA A 41 -6.69 -9.90 4.38
N GLN A 42 -7.24 -10.84 3.61
CA GLN A 42 -6.90 -10.98 2.19
C GLN A 42 -7.31 -9.77 1.38
N LYS A 43 -8.46 -9.16 1.70
CA LYS A 43 -8.88 -7.91 1.06
C LYS A 43 -7.99 -6.75 1.51
N ALA A 44 -7.78 -6.60 2.81
CA ALA A 44 -7.01 -5.48 3.35
C ALA A 44 -5.61 -5.40 2.75
N ARG A 45 -4.88 -6.52 2.71
CA ARG A 45 -3.48 -6.51 2.22
C ARG A 45 -3.34 -6.20 0.74
N GLN A 46 -4.42 -6.19 -0.03
CA GLN A 46 -4.36 -5.77 -1.43
C GLN A 46 -4.06 -4.27 -1.58
N GLY A 47 -4.40 -3.46 -0.60
CA GLY A 47 -4.19 -2.01 -0.61
C GLY A 47 -2.95 -1.54 0.15
N PHE A 48 -2.18 -2.47 0.74
CA PHE A 48 -0.95 -2.17 1.47
C PHE A 48 0.20 -2.96 0.86
N PHE A 49 1.38 -2.36 0.79
CA PHE A 49 2.54 -3.05 0.22
C PHE A 49 3.24 -3.99 1.20
N ALA A 50 2.93 -3.92 2.49
CA ALA A 50 3.51 -4.82 3.47
C ALA A 50 2.50 -5.19 4.55
N TYR A 51 2.57 -6.41 5.04
CA TYR A 51 1.75 -6.85 6.15
C TYR A 51 2.50 -7.88 6.99
N ASN A 52 2.09 -7.98 8.27
CA ASN A 52 2.60 -8.99 9.19
C ASN A 52 1.59 -10.15 9.25
N ASP A 53 1.99 -11.33 8.79
CA ASP A 53 1.07 -12.47 8.68
C ASP A 53 0.74 -13.14 10.02
N SER A 54 1.41 -12.75 11.09
CA SER A 54 1.17 -13.31 12.43
C SER A 54 -0.07 -12.72 13.09
N ASP A 55 -0.56 -11.57 12.63
CA ASP A 55 -1.58 -10.80 13.33
C ASP A 55 -2.46 -10.00 12.36
N GLY A 56 -3.08 -10.72 11.43
CA GLY A 56 -3.84 -10.11 10.32
C GLY A 56 -5.09 -9.33 10.73
N ASP A 57 -5.57 -9.50 11.97
CA ASP A 57 -6.73 -8.76 12.48
C ASP A 57 -6.37 -7.39 13.03
N GLU A 58 -5.09 -7.10 13.24
CA GLU A 58 -4.62 -5.84 13.81
C GLU A 58 -4.24 -4.85 12.71
N LYS A 59 -4.77 -3.63 12.79
CA LYS A 59 -4.46 -2.59 11.80
C LYS A 59 -2.97 -2.27 11.72
N GLN A 60 -2.26 -2.33 12.83
CA GLN A 60 -0.82 -2.08 12.88
C GLN A 60 0.02 -3.13 12.15
N SER A 61 -0.59 -4.25 11.76
CA SER A 61 0.07 -5.28 10.97
C SER A 61 0.13 -4.94 9.47
N TYR A 62 -0.33 -3.77 9.07
CA TYR A 62 -0.34 -3.31 7.69
C TYR A 62 0.44 -2.01 7.56
N LYS A 63 1.30 -1.93 6.55
CA LYS A 63 2.13 -0.76 6.27
C LYS A 63 2.12 -0.40 4.80
N LEU A 64 2.41 0.85 4.51
CA LEU A 64 2.57 1.37 3.16
C LEU A 64 1.25 1.29 2.36
N PRO A 65 0.19 2.00 2.82
CA PRO A 65 -1.02 2.10 2.01
C PRO A 65 -0.72 2.85 0.72
N PHE A 66 -1.38 2.48 -0.37
CA PHE A 66 -1.18 3.12 -1.67
C PHE A 66 -2.47 3.25 -2.48
N ALA A 67 -3.59 2.79 -1.93
CA ALA A 67 -4.85 2.70 -2.65
C ALA A 67 -5.99 3.34 -1.88
N VAL A 68 -7.03 3.69 -2.60
CA VAL A 68 -8.31 4.17 -2.04
C VAL A 68 -9.44 3.33 -2.63
N VAL A 69 -10.63 3.50 -2.08
CA VAL A 69 -11.83 2.81 -2.57
C VAL A 69 -12.66 3.81 -3.38
N GLU A 70 -12.89 3.50 -4.66
CA GLU A 70 -13.76 4.25 -5.54
C GLU A 70 -14.74 3.30 -6.21
N GLY A 71 -16.03 3.57 -6.07
CA GLY A 71 -17.06 2.72 -6.65
C GLY A 71 -17.03 1.28 -6.12
N GLY A 72 -16.64 1.08 -4.87
CA GLY A 72 -16.56 -0.23 -4.24
C GLY A 72 -15.33 -1.04 -4.61
N LYS A 73 -14.37 -0.44 -5.33
CA LYS A 73 -13.15 -1.12 -5.78
C LYS A 73 -11.90 -0.36 -5.37
N LEU A 74 -10.81 -1.08 -5.14
CA LEU A 74 -9.52 -0.44 -4.89
C LEU A 74 -8.95 0.15 -6.17
N LYS A 75 -8.37 1.34 -6.03
CA LYS A 75 -7.58 1.99 -7.09
C LYS A 75 -6.30 2.54 -6.50
N ALA A 76 -5.20 2.37 -7.20
CA ALA A 76 -3.92 2.91 -6.78
C ALA A 76 -3.87 4.42 -7.03
N VAL A 77 -3.33 5.18 -6.07
CA VAL A 77 -3.25 6.63 -6.15
C VAL A 77 -1.81 7.04 -6.51
N PRO A 78 -1.57 7.73 -7.64
CA PRO A 78 -0.22 8.13 -8.01
C PRO A 78 0.52 8.86 -6.89
N ASN A 79 -0.10 9.83 -6.24
CA ASN A 79 0.52 10.53 -5.12
C ASN A 79 0.78 9.63 -3.91
N GLY A 80 -0.02 8.59 -3.73
CA GLY A 80 0.21 7.56 -2.71
C GLY A 80 1.42 6.71 -3.04
N LEU A 81 1.59 6.36 -4.30
CA LEU A 81 2.77 5.61 -4.77
C LEU A 81 4.04 6.43 -4.59
N HIS A 82 3.98 7.74 -4.90
CA HIS A 82 5.10 8.65 -4.66
C HIS A 82 5.46 8.71 -3.17
N ALA A 83 4.46 8.79 -2.29
CA ALA A 83 4.68 8.80 -0.84
C ALA A 83 5.36 7.51 -0.36
N VAL A 84 4.94 6.34 -0.87
CA VAL A 84 5.57 5.06 -0.56
C VAL A 84 7.03 5.06 -1.01
N ALA A 85 7.31 5.54 -2.22
CA ALA A 85 8.67 5.61 -2.74
C ALA A 85 9.58 6.48 -1.86
N VAL A 86 9.09 7.62 -1.39
CA VAL A 86 9.82 8.50 -0.47
C VAL A 86 10.19 7.76 0.81
N VAL A 87 9.24 7.03 1.39
CA VAL A 87 9.46 6.25 2.63
C VAL A 87 10.48 5.13 2.41
N LEU A 88 10.40 4.43 1.27
CA LEU A 88 11.35 3.36 0.93
C LEU A 88 12.77 3.89 0.77
N GLU A 89 12.93 5.16 0.41
CA GLU A 89 14.23 5.81 0.29
C GLU A 89 14.69 6.50 1.59
N GLY A 90 13.98 6.24 2.69
CA GLY A 90 14.34 6.76 4.02
C GLY A 90 13.67 8.07 4.40
N GLY A 91 12.83 8.62 3.52
CA GLY A 91 12.07 9.83 3.85
C GLY A 91 11.06 9.59 4.97
N ARG A 92 10.69 10.64 5.69
CA ARG A 92 9.73 10.58 6.81
C ARG A 92 10.13 9.56 7.88
N GLY A 93 11.45 9.35 8.09
CA GLY A 93 11.95 8.36 9.04
C GLY A 93 12.03 6.95 8.50
N GLY A 94 11.71 6.73 7.24
CA GLY A 94 11.78 5.42 6.61
C GLY A 94 10.66 4.49 7.04
N VAL A 95 10.87 3.19 6.84
CA VAL A 95 9.94 2.14 7.24
C VAL A 95 10.71 1.02 7.92
N ASP A 96 10.16 0.51 9.02
CA ASP A 96 10.77 -0.59 9.78
C ASP A 96 10.33 -1.93 9.19
N LEU A 97 11.04 -2.39 8.16
CA LEU A 97 10.77 -3.67 7.50
C LEU A 97 12.11 -4.37 7.19
N PRO A 98 12.11 -5.73 7.16
CA PRO A 98 13.29 -6.45 6.70
C PRO A 98 13.69 -6.03 5.29
N GLN A 99 14.99 -6.01 5.00
CA GLN A 99 15.49 -5.57 3.70
C GLN A 99 14.92 -6.39 2.53
N SER A 100 14.74 -7.70 2.72
CA SER A 100 14.16 -8.55 1.69
C SER A 100 12.72 -8.12 1.34
N VAL A 101 11.94 -7.69 2.33
CA VAL A 101 10.58 -7.18 2.12
C VAL A 101 10.64 -5.84 1.38
N VAL A 102 11.53 -4.95 1.79
CA VAL A 102 11.73 -3.65 1.11
C VAL A 102 12.06 -3.87 -0.37
N ASP A 103 12.94 -4.81 -0.66
CA ASP A 103 13.34 -5.13 -2.05
C ASP A 103 12.14 -5.60 -2.87
N ASP A 104 11.31 -6.47 -2.30
CA ASP A 104 10.10 -6.96 -2.97
C ASP A 104 9.09 -5.85 -3.18
N VAL A 105 8.91 -4.97 -2.19
CA VAL A 105 8.00 -3.82 -2.30
C VAL A 105 8.49 -2.87 -3.41
N ARG A 106 9.78 -2.62 -3.49
CA ARG A 106 10.36 -1.79 -4.56
C ARG A 106 10.02 -2.31 -5.95
N LYS A 107 10.04 -3.63 -6.13
CA LYS A 107 9.66 -4.25 -7.41
C LYS A 107 8.20 -4.00 -7.74
N LYS A 108 7.32 -4.07 -6.74
CA LYS A 108 5.89 -3.80 -6.92
C LYS A 108 5.62 -2.33 -7.25
N VAL A 109 6.28 -1.42 -6.55
CA VAL A 109 6.18 0.02 -6.80
C VAL A 109 6.66 0.34 -8.21
N LYS A 110 7.74 -0.29 -8.67
CA LYS A 110 8.26 -0.09 -10.02
C LYS A 110 7.23 -0.43 -11.08
N LYS A 111 6.44 -1.47 -10.89
CA LYS A 111 5.38 -1.83 -11.86
C LYS A 111 4.39 -0.70 -12.05
N TYR A 112 3.99 -0.03 -10.96
CA TYR A 112 3.11 1.13 -11.05
C TYR A 112 3.79 2.33 -11.67
N TYR A 113 5.07 2.57 -11.35
CA TYR A 113 5.84 3.65 -11.98
C TYR A 113 5.95 3.44 -13.48
N ASP A 114 6.21 2.22 -13.93
CA ASP A 114 6.22 1.89 -15.36
C ASP A 114 4.87 2.21 -16.00
N LYS A 115 3.78 1.86 -15.33
CA LYS A 115 2.42 2.14 -15.79
C LYS A 115 2.13 3.64 -15.87
N MET A 116 2.70 4.44 -14.98
CA MET A 116 2.58 5.90 -14.98
C MET A 116 3.53 6.58 -15.95
N GLY A 117 4.48 5.84 -16.55
CA GLY A 117 5.51 6.43 -17.39
C GLY A 117 6.58 7.19 -16.63
N GLU A 118 6.80 6.84 -15.36
CA GLU A 118 7.76 7.49 -14.47
C GLU A 118 8.89 6.55 -14.09
N GLU A 119 10.02 7.10 -13.69
CA GLU A 119 11.16 6.34 -13.18
C GLU A 119 11.15 6.33 -11.66
N VAL A 120 11.45 5.17 -11.06
CA VAL A 120 11.59 5.06 -9.60
C VAL A 120 12.84 5.79 -9.14
N PRO A 121 12.88 6.28 -7.86
CA PRO A 121 14.04 7.01 -7.36
C PRO A 121 15.23 6.14 -6.99
N TRP A 122 15.13 4.84 -7.17
CA TRP A 122 16.24 3.91 -6.91
C TRP A 122 16.81 3.24 -8.15
#